data_f338a75c7824f107df2e25d553190a6f
#
_entry.id   f338a75c7824f107df2e25d553190a6f
#
_cell.length_a   1.000
_cell.length_b   1.000
_cell.length_c   1.000
_cell.angle_alpha   90.00
_cell.angle_beta   90.00
_cell.angle_gamma   90.00
#
_symmetry.space_group_name_H-M   'P 1'
#
loop_
_entity.id
_entity.type
_entity.pdbx_description
1 polymer ?
#
loop_
_entity_poly.entity_id
_entity_poly.type
_entity_poly.pdbx_seq_one_letter_code
_entity_poly.pdbx_strand_id
1 'polypeptide(L)'
;MRAVHSGRMHQEPAKLRTVLGWAAFLACSWTWCIGMWLPVILARDYGPWAFMVFALPNCLGAAMMGVLLKSPGRSERITELHPGACVAFSGVTCAFQWFFAAWLLTPGTPTGLLAPLAAVLLAGVCYAGLRGRGRVGVVSGTVYVASLALLAMWMFSTEAASPGPFVPASIDAPGLALLAPVMIFGFALSPYLDLTFHRARRALPGDAGNSAFIIGFMVLFWLIDRKSVV
;
A
#
# COMPACT_ATOMS: atom_id res chain seq x y z
N MET A 1 -24.87 40.36 18.72
CA MET A 1 -24.93 39.28 17.71
C MET A 1 -23.91 39.59 16.64
N ARG A 2 -22.74 38.92 16.63
CA ARG A 2 -21.76 39.02 15.55
C ARG A 2 -22.01 37.88 14.59
N ALA A 3 -22.39 38.19 13.38
CA ALA A 3 -22.53 37.20 12.29
C ALA A 3 -21.13 36.63 11.99
N VAL A 4 -20.93 35.34 12.27
CA VAL A 4 -19.77 34.58 11.83
C VAL A 4 -19.92 34.37 10.34
N HIS A 5 -19.23 35.19 9.55
CA HIS A 5 -19.06 34.98 8.12
C HIS A 5 -18.26 33.68 7.96
N SER A 6 -18.96 32.57 7.69
CA SER A 6 -18.40 31.31 7.20
C SER A 6 -17.90 31.54 5.77
N GLY A 7 -16.71 32.12 5.64
CA GLY A 7 -16.00 32.16 4.39
C GLY A 7 -15.66 30.72 3.96
N ARG A 8 -16.43 30.17 3.01
CA ARG A 8 -15.99 29.00 2.25
C ARG A 8 -14.69 29.40 1.56
N MET A 9 -13.57 28.98 2.12
CA MET A 9 -12.31 29.06 1.40
C MET A 9 -12.49 28.21 0.13
N HIS A 10 -12.57 28.86 -1.03
CA HIS A 10 -12.42 28.21 -2.33
C HIS A 10 -11.02 27.59 -2.35
N GLN A 11 -10.91 26.32 -2.00
CA GLN A 11 -9.68 25.57 -2.21
C GLN A 11 -9.51 25.43 -3.72
N GLU A 12 -8.46 26.01 -4.28
CA GLU A 12 -8.08 25.74 -5.66
C GLU A 12 -7.98 24.23 -5.89
N PRO A 13 -8.49 23.72 -7.02
CA PRO A 13 -8.41 22.30 -7.33
C PRO A 13 -6.94 21.87 -7.35
N ALA A 14 -6.62 20.86 -6.56
CA ALA A 14 -5.25 20.32 -6.52
C ALA A 14 -4.85 19.86 -7.94
N LYS A 15 -3.65 20.25 -8.38
CA LYS A 15 -3.14 19.87 -9.70
C LYS A 15 -3.12 18.34 -9.83
N LEU A 16 -3.58 17.81 -10.95
CA LEU A 16 -3.63 16.36 -11.25
C LEU A 16 -2.31 15.65 -10.91
N ARG A 17 -1.18 16.27 -11.25
CA ARG A 17 0.15 15.76 -10.90
C ARG A 17 0.33 15.51 -9.39
N THR A 18 -0.23 16.37 -8.55
CA THR A 18 -0.15 16.22 -7.09
C THR A 18 -1.01 15.04 -6.63
N VAL A 19 -2.21 14.89 -7.17
CA VAL A 19 -3.11 13.76 -6.88
C VAL A 19 -2.46 12.44 -7.28
N LEU A 20 -1.91 12.35 -8.49
CA LEU A 20 -1.23 11.14 -8.99
C LEU A 20 0.04 10.81 -8.18
N GLY A 21 0.81 11.82 -7.77
CA GLY A 21 1.98 11.63 -6.92
C GLY A 21 1.62 11.04 -5.55
N TRP A 22 0.55 11.51 -4.93
CA TRP A 22 0.06 10.94 -3.69
C TRP A 22 -0.62 9.59 -3.87
N ALA A 23 -1.28 9.34 -5.00
CA ALA A 23 -1.80 8.02 -5.34
C ALA A 23 -0.67 6.98 -5.48
N ALA A 24 0.41 7.32 -6.17
CA ALA A 24 1.61 6.48 -6.24
C ALA A 24 2.25 6.27 -4.87
N PHE A 25 2.31 7.30 -4.03
CA PHE A 25 2.80 7.18 -2.65
C PHE A 25 1.98 6.19 -1.83
N LEU A 26 0.65 6.27 -1.91
CA LEU A 26 -0.26 5.36 -1.22
C LEU A 26 -0.10 3.92 -1.73
N ALA A 27 -0.06 3.72 -3.03
CA ALA A 27 0.14 2.40 -3.63
C ALA A 27 1.47 1.77 -3.19
N CYS A 28 2.59 2.52 -3.30
CA CYS A 28 3.90 2.03 -2.89
C CYS A 28 3.98 1.74 -1.38
N SER A 29 3.36 2.59 -0.55
CA SER A 29 3.41 2.42 0.90
C SER A 29 2.61 1.22 1.40
N TRP A 30 1.63 0.77 0.63
CA TRP A 30 0.79 -0.39 0.97
C TRP A 30 1.24 -1.68 0.29
N THR A 31 2.18 -1.61 -0.66
CA THR A 31 2.78 -2.80 -1.28
C THR A 31 3.73 -3.46 -0.28
N TRP A 32 3.16 -4.25 0.59
CA TRP A 32 3.91 -5.01 1.59
C TRP A 32 4.27 -6.38 1.03
N CYS A 33 5.28 -6.97 1.64
CA CYS A 33 5.55 -8.39 1.49
C CYS A 33 4.30 -9.26 1.73
N ILE A 34 3.43 -8.88 2.65
CA ILE A 34 2.15 -9.55 2.88
C ILE A 34 1.27 -9.46 1.63
N GLY A 35 1.11 -8.28 1.01
CA GLY A 35 0.36 -8.14 -0.25
C GLY A 35 0.98 -8.89 -1.42
N MET A 36 2.28 -9.14 -1.41
CA MET A 36 2.96 -9.90 -2.47
C MET A 36 2.86 -11.41 -2.29
N TRP A 37 3.01 -11.93 -1.06
CA TRP A 37 3.08 -13.36 -0.78
C TRP A 37 1.78 -13.97 -0.33
N LEU A 38 1.00 -13.26 0.46
CA LEU A 38 -0.24 -13.78 1.04
C LEU A 38 -1.26 -14.18 -0.04
N PRO A 39 -1.52 -13.42 -1.12
CA PRO A 39 -2.42 -13.84 -2.18
C PRO A 39 -2.01 -15.17 -2.82
N VAL A 40 -0.70 -15.38 -3.04
CA VAL A 40 -0.17 -16.60 -3.65
C VAL A 40 -0.39 -17.79 -2.70
N ILE A 41 -0.04 -17.64 -1.43
CA ILE A 41 -0.24 -18.68 -0.41
C ILE A 41 -1.72 -19.04 -0.27
N LEU A 42 -2.58 -18.02 -0.19
CA LEU A 42 -4.01 -18.21 -0.05
C LEU A 42 -4.62 -18.91 -1.27
N ALA A 43 -4.23 -18.50 -2.48
CA ALA A 43 -4.71 -19.13 -3.71
C ALA A 43 -4.24 -20.59 -3.82
N ARG A 44 -3.00 -20.89 -3.35
CA ARG A 44 -2.46 -22.23 -3.29
C ARG A 44 -3.23 -23.12 -2.30
N ASP A 45 -3.51 -22.62 -1.10
CA ASP A 45 -4.03 -23.44 0.00
C ASP A 45 -5.55 -23.51 0.03
N TYR A 46 -6.25 -22.46 -0.43
CA TYR A 46 -7.72 -22.34 -0.37
C TYR A 46 -8.39 -22.17 -1.76
N GLY A 47 -7.59 -22.16 -2.84
CA GLY A 47 -8.07 -21.97 -4.19
C GLY A 47 -8.18 -20.50 -4.62
N PRO A 48 -8.55 -20.25 -5.90
CA PRO A 48 -8.46 -18.91 -6.52
C PRO A 48 -9.37 -17.86 -5.89
N TRP A 49 -10.47 -18.24 -5.25
CA TRP A 49 -11.37 -17.31 -4.57
C TRP A 49 -10.75 -16.68 -3.33
N ALA A 50 -9.72 -17.31 -2.76
CA ALA A 50 -9.00 -16.76 -1.60
C ALA A 50 -8.32 -15.43 -1.93
N PHE A 51 -7.88 -15.24 -3.19
CA PHE A 51 -7.39 -13.94 -3.66
C PHE A 51 -8.44 -12.84 -3.50
N MET A 52 -9.68 -13.10 -3.89
CA MET A 52 -10.76 -12.11 -3.79
C MET A 52 -11.12 -11.78 -2.34
N VAL A 53 -11.09 -12.80 -1.46
CA VAL A 53 -11.32 -12.61 -0.02
C VAL A 53 -10.26 -11.72 0.62
N PHE A 54 -9.03 -11.74 0.11
CA PHE A 54 -7.95 -10.84 0.52
C PHE A 54 -8.01 -9.48 -0.19
N ALA A 55 -8.02 -9.48 -1.52
CA ALA A 55 -7.82 -8.27 -2.32
C ALA A 55 -8.97 -7.27 -2.19
N LEU A 56 -10.23 -7.74 -2.13
CA LEU A 56 -11.37 -6.84 -1.99
C LEU A 56 -11.33 -6.02 -0.70
N PRO A 57 -11.24 -6.59 0.51
CA PRO A 57 -11.19 -5.81 1.73
C PRO A 57 -9.91 -4.95 1.80
N ASN A 58 -8.81 -5.43 1.26
CA ASN A 58 -7.54 -4.72 1.23
C ASN A 58 -7.62 -3.45 0.38
N CYS A 59 -8.07 -3.55 -0.86
CA CYS A 59 -8.18 -2.40 -1.76
C CYS A 59 -9.33 -1.47 -1.37
N LEU A 60 -10.53 -2.02 -1.09
CA LEU A 60 -11.69 -1.23 -0.73
C LEU A 60 -11.52 -0.55 0.63
N GLY A 61 -11.00 -1.26 1.64
CA GLY A 61 -10.77 -0.70 2.96
C GLY A 61 -9.85 0.51 2.92
N ALA A 62 -8.74 0.39 2.18
CA ALA A 62 -7.80 1.47 1.99
C ALA A 62 -8.39 2.63 1.17
N ALA A 63 -9.09 2.36 0.07
CA ALA A 63 -9.75 3.39 -0.74
C ALA A 63 -10.83 4.13 0.05
N MET A 64 -11.63 3.40 0.86
CA MET A 64 -12.70 3.97 1.69
C MET A 64 -12.17 4.92 2.76
N MET A 65 -10.95 4.75 3.25
CA MET A 65 -10.33 5.72 4.15
C MET A 65 -10.31 7.13 3.54
N GLY A 66 -10.02 7.26 2.24
CA GLY A 66 -10.09 8.53 1.54
C GLY A 66 -11.46 9.17 1.63
N VAL A 67 -12.51 8.39 1.43
CA VAL A 67 -13.91 8.84 1.42
C VAL A 67 -14.41 9.14 2.85
N LEU A 68 -14.21 8.21 3.77
CA LEU A 68 -14.73 8.32 5.15
C LEU A 68 -14.03 9.42 5.95
N LEU A 69 -12.75 9.67 5.69
CA LEU A 69 -11.99 10.73 6.35
C LEU A 69 -11.95 12.04 5.54
N LYS A 70 -12.89 12.25 4.62
CA LYS A 70 -12.97 13.45 3.77
C LYS A 70 -13.06 14.74 4.57
N SER A 71 -13.82 14.75 5.67
CA SER A 71 -14.02 15.95 6.47
C SER A 71 -12.74 16.35 7.20
N PRO A 72 -12.42 17.66 7.24
CA PRO A 72 -11.29 18.17 8.01
C PRO A 72 -11.34 17.70 9.47
N GLY A 73 -10.18 17.40 10.04
CA GLY A 73 -10.05 16.99 11.44
C GLY A 73 -10.37 15.52 11.74
N ARG A 74 -11.04 14.77 10.84
CA ARG A 74 -11.33 13.35 11.11
C ARG A 74 -10.08 12.50 11.19
N SER A 75 -9.12 12.75 10.31
CA SER A 75 -7.83 12.05 10.31
C SER A 75 -7.03 12.33 11.57
N GLU A 76 -7.00 13.60 12.01
CA GLU A 76 -6.37 14.05 13.24
C GLU A 76 -7.02 13.39 14.45
N ARG A 77 -8.35 13.42 14.51
CA ARG A 77 -9.12 12.84 15.62
C ARG A 77 -8.84 11.34 15.83
N ILE A 78 -8.71 10.56 14.75
CA ILE A 78 -8.36 9.13 14.89
C ILE A 78 -6.96 8.97 15.48
N THR A 79 -5.97 9.70 14.97
CA THR A 79 -4.60 9.61 15.48
C THR A 79 -4.45 10.14 16.90
N GLU A 80 -5.26 11.10 17.30
CA GLU A 80 -5.29 11.64 18.67
C GLU A 80 -5.99 10.71 19.66
N LEU A 81 -7.07 10.03 19.22
CA LEU A 81 -7.79 9.08 20.06
C LEU A 81 -7.06 7.75 20.25
N HIS A 82 -6.29 7.32 19.23
CA HIS A 82 -5.62 6.02 19.22
C HIS A 82 -4.11 6.11 18.92
N PRO A 83 -3.35 6.99 19.60
CA PRO A 83 -1.93 7.23 19.25
C PRO A 83 -1.09 5.96 19.46
N GLY A 84 -1.33 5.22 20.54
CA GLY A 84 -0.61 3.97 20.83
C GLY A 84 -0.84 2.89 19.78
N ALA A 85 -2.08 2.72 19.30
CA ALA A 85 -2.38 1.76 18.25
C ALA A 85 -1.72 2.15 16.92
N CYS A 86 -1.75 3.42 16.55
CA CYS A 86 -1.11 3.91 15.32
C CYS A 86 0.42 3.74 15.35
N VAL A 87 1.05 4.02 16.49
CA VAL A 87 2.51 3.84 16.65
C VAL A 87 2.86 2.35 16.63
N ALA A 88 2.11 1.50 17.35
CA ALA A 88 2.32 0.06 17.36
C ALA A 88 2.17 -0.54 15.96
N PHE A 89 1.13 -0.16 15.22
CA PHE A 89 0.92 -0.59 13.83
C PHE A 89 2.10 -0.19 12.94
N SER A 90 2.54 1.06 13.01
CA SER A 90 3.70 1.54 12.24
C SER A 90 4.99 0.80 12.63
N GLY A 91 5.19 0.51 13.91
CA GLY A 91 6.33 -0.27 14.39
C GLY A 91 6.34 -1.70 13.83
N VAL A 92 5.21 -2.39 13.88
CA VAL A 92 5.05 -3.73 13.32
C VAL A 92 5.29 -3.73 11.82
N THR A 93 4.73 -2.78 11.08
CA THR A 93 4.93 -2.69 9.63
C THR A 93 6.39 -2.44 9.27
N CYS A 94 7.07 -1.55 9.97
CA CYS A 94 8.51 -1.32 9.78
C CYS A 94 9.34 -2.58 10.09
N ALA A 95 9.03 -3.28 11.19
CA ALA A 95 9.71 -4.52 11.55
C ALA A 95 9.54 -5.60 10.47
N PHE A 96 8.34 -5.76 9.93
CA PHE A 96 8.07 -6.66 8.80
C PHE A 96 8.87 -6.31 7.56
N GLN A 97 8.94 -5.03 7.18
CA GLN A 97 9.73 -4.60 6.03
C GLN A 97 11.22 -4.93 6.19
N TRP A 98 11.78 -4.69 7.37
CA TRP A 98 13.17 -5.03 7.67
C TRP A 98 13.39 -6.54 7.70
N PHE A 99 12.47 -7.32 8.26
CA PHE A 99 12.54 -8.78 8.25
C PHE A 99 12.59 -9.33 6.81
N PHE A 100 11.69 -8.88 5.95
CA PHE A 100 11.66 -9.33 4.56
C PHE A 100 12.87 -8.86 3.76
N ALA A 101 13.32 -7.63 3.97
CA ALA A 101 14.53 -7.14 3.34
C ALA A 101 15.73 -8.01 3.75
N ALA A 102 15.88 -8.31 5.04
CA ALA A 102 16.92 -9.19 5.53
C ALA A 102 16.81 -10.60 4.95
N TRP A 103 15.60 -11.16 4.90
CA TRP A 103 15.36 -12.50 4.36
C TRP A 103 15.67 -12.60 2.86
N LEU A 104 15.23 -11.66 2.06
CA LEU A 104 15.49 -11.63 0.62
C LEU A 104 16.95 -11.36 0.28
N LEU A 105 17.67 -10.67 1.16
CA LEU A 105 19.08 -10.29 0.97
C LEU A 105 20.05 -11.23 1.73
N THR A 106 19.55 -12.35 2.28
CA THR A 106 20.39 -13.34 2.98
C THR A 106 21.50 -13.89 2.08
N PRO A 107 22.75 -14.08 2.59
CA PRO A 107 23.87 -14.59 1.83
C PRO A 107 23.60 -15.97 1.23
N GLY A 108 23.80 -16.10 -0.03
CA GLY A 108 23.48 -17.26 -0.88
C GLY A 108 23.06 -16.81 -2.27
N THR A 109 22.74 -15.52 -2.41
CA THR A 109 22.52 -14.88 -3.71
C THR A 109 23.86 -14.45 -4.32
N PRO A 110 24.00 -14.43 -5.65
CA PRO A 110 25.24 -14.01 -6.34
C PRO A 110 25.70 -12.58 -6.02
N THR A 111 24.82 -11.79 -5.42
CA THR A 111 25.03 -10.35 -5.14
C THR A 111 25.76 -10.05 -3.82
N GLY A 112 25.90 -11.03 -2.92
CA GLY A 112 26.64 -10.87 -1.67
C GLY A 112 26.22 -9.66 -0.85
N LEU A 113 27.19 -8.90 -0.30
CA LEU A 113 26.96 -7.70 0.50
C LEU A 113 26.52 -6.45 -0.29
N LEU A 114 26.65 -6.45 -1.61
CA LEU A 114 26.30 -5.28 -2.43
C LEU A 114 24.79 -5.01 -2.45
N ALA A 115 23.97 -6.06 -2.50
CA ALA A 115 22.54 -5.91 -2.52
C ALA A 115 21.97 -5.30 -1.22
N PRO A 116 22.34 -5.76 0.01
CA PRO A 116 21.89 -5.11 1.23
C PRO A 116 22.40 -3.67 1.37
N LEU A 117 23.63 -3.37 0.99
CA LEU A 117 24.14 -2.01 0.99
C LEU A 117 23.37 -1.11 0.04
N ALA A 118 23.10 -1.56 -1.19
CA ALA A 118 22.28 -0.82 -2.16
C ALA A 118 20.86 -0.58 -1.64
N ALA A 119 20.24 -1.58 -1.00
CA ALA A 119 18.92 -1.44 -0.41
C ALA A 119 18.89 -0.41 0.73
N VAL A 120 19.87 -0.40 1.62
CA VAL A 120 19.98 0.58 2.71
C VAL A 120 20.18 1.99 2.15
N LEU A 121 21.08 2.15 1.15
CA LEU A 121 21.31 3.43 0.49
C LEU A 121 20.04 3.94 -0.21
N LEU A 122 19.36 3.08 -0.95
CA LEU A 122 18.09 3.43 -1.62
C LEU A 122 17.01 3.82 -0.62
N ALA A 123 16.87 3.07 0.48
CA ALA A 123 15.95 3.40 1.55
C ALA A 123 16.27 4.76 2.18
N GLY A 124 17.56 5.06 2.41
CA GLY A 124 18.04 6.35 2.91
C GLY A 124 17.71 7.51 1.96
N VAL A 125 17.94 7.33 0.66
CA VAL A 125 17.62 8.33 -0.37
C VAL A 125 16.10 8.56 -0.46
N CYS A 126 15.30 7.49 -0.47
CA CYS A 126 13.85 7.59 -0.46
C CYS A 126 13.35 8.32 0.80
N TYR A 127 13.87 7.96 1.97
CA TYR A 127 13.51 8.60 3.23
C TYR A 127 13.84 10.10 3.23
N ALA A 128 15.04 10.47 2.79
CA ALA A 128 15.45 11.87 2.66
C ALA A 128 14.56 12.64 1.66
N GLY A 129 14.21 12.02 0.54
CA GLY A 129 13.30 12.59 -0.45
C GLY A 129 11.87 12.78 0.08
N LEU A 130 11.39 11.82 0.88
CA LEU A 130 10.04 11.84 1.44
C LEU A 130 9.88 12.81 2.63
N ARG A 131 10.96 13.25 3.26
CA ARG A 131 10.91 14.28 4.29
C ARG A 131 10.46 15.64 3.76
N GLY A 132 10.78 15.96 2.51
CA GLY A 132 10.37 17.20 1.84
C GLY A 132 8.96 17.10 1.26
N ARG A 133 8.03 17.99 1.69
CA ARG A 133 6.65 17.98 1.20
C ARG A 133 6.53 18.08 -0.33
N GLY A 134 7.45 18.79 -1.00
CA GLY A 134 7.41 19.00 -2.45
C GLY A 134 7.93 17.82 -3.28
N ARG A 135 8.62 16.84 -2.69
CA ARG A 135 9.29 15.75 -3.40
C ARG A 135 8.54 14.41 -3.33
N VAL A 136 7.50 14.31 -2.51
CA VAL A 136 6.76 13.05 -2.31
C VAL A 136 6.30 12.47 -3.64
N GLY A 137 5.65 13.25 -4.49
CA GLY A 137 5.15 12.78 -5.78
C GLY A 137 6.24 12.32 -6.75
N VAL A 138 7.39 12.99 -6.75
CA VAL A 138 8.53 12.59 -7.61
C VAL A 138 9.12 11.27 -7.11
N VAL A 139 9.44 11.17 -5.82
CA VAL A 139 10.03 9.95 -5.24
C VAL A 139 9.09 8.77 -5.41
N SER A 140 7.82 8.93 -5.06
CA SER A 140 6.83 7.85 -5.16
C SER A 140 6.56 7.43 -6.59
N GLY A 141 6.44 8.39 -7.51
CA GLY A 141 6.26 8.12 -8.93
C GLY A 141 7.47 7.37 -9.51
N THR A 142 8.69 7.76 -9.17
CA THR A 142 9.89 7.06 -9.60
C THR A 142 9.94 5.63 -9.06
N VAL A 143 9.67 5.43 -7.77
CA VAL A 143 9.64 4.08 -7.17
C VAL A 143 8.57 3.22 -7.83
N TYR A 144 7.37 3.77 -8.06
CA TYR A 144 6.28 3.04 -8.70
C TYR A 144 6.64 2.61 -10.13
N VAL A 145 7.16 3.52 -10.94
CA VAL A 145 7.58 3.21 -12.33
C VAL A 145 8.73 2.21 -12.34
N ALA A 146 9.72 2.37 -11.47
CA ALA A 146 10.82 1.42 -11.34
C ALA A 146 10.32 0.02 -10.95
N SER A 147 9.36 -0.08 -10.02
CA SER A 147 8.75 -1.35 -9.63
C SER A 147 8.02 -2.02 -10.79
N LEU A 148 7.28 -1.24 -11.60
CA LEU A 148 6.63 -1.78 -12.80
C LEU A 148 7.63 -2.21 -13.87
N ALA A 149 8.71 -1.45 -14.06
CA ALA A 149 9.77 -1.81 -15.01
C ALA A 149 10.48 -3.11 -14.60
N LEU A 150 10.84 -3.25 -13.33
CA LEU A 150 11.45 -4.49 -12.80
C LEU A 150 10.50 -5.68 -12.95
N LEU A 151 9.21 -5.49 -12.67
CA LEU A 151 8.21 -6.51 -12.87
C LEU A 151 8.09 -6.92 -14.35
N ALA A 152 8.05 -5.94 -15.26
CA ALA A 152 8.02 -6.22 -16.70
C ALA A 152 9.30 -6.97 -17.15
N MET A 153 10.46 -6.52 -16.71
CA MET A 153 11.72 -7.23 -17.00
C MET A 153 11.68 -8.67 -16.51
N TRP A 154 11.20 -8.91 -15.31
CA TRP A 154 11.06 -10.27 -14.77
C TRP A 154 10.09 -11.11 -15.60
N MET A 155 8.93 -10.57 -15.99
CA MET A 155 7.94 -11.29 -16.81
C MET A 155 8.47 -11.67 -18.19
N PHE A 156 9.41 -10.91 -18.75
CA PHE A 156 10.04 -11.20 -20.04
C PHE A 156 11.36 -11.96 -19.91
N SER A 157 11.81 -12.27 -18.69
CA SER A 157 12.99 -13.11 -18.47
C SER A 157 12.65 -14.58 -18.75
N THR A 158 13.64 -15.33 -19.26
CA THR A 158 13.50 -16.77 -19.52
C THR A 158 13.23 -17.58 -18.24
N GLU A 159 13.60 -17.08 -17.10
CA GLU A 159 13.34 -17.71 -15.79
C GLU A 159 11.87 -17.65 -15.39
N ALA A 160 11.15 -16.59 -15.79
CA ALA A 160 9.70 -16.49 -15.57
C ALA A 160 8.90 -17.49 -16.42
N ALA A 161 9.48 -18.01 -17.51
CA ALA A 161 8.82 -18.92 -18.43
C ALA A 161 8.64 -20.35 -17.89
N SER A 162 9.12 -20.64 -16.68
CA SER A 162 8.92 -21.95 -16.02
C SER A 162 8.44 -21.80 -14.58
N PRO A 163 7.33 -21.11 -14.29
CA PRO A 163 6.64 -21.41 -13.05
C PRO A 163 6.22 -22.88 -13.18
N GLY A 164 6.67 -23.72 -12.25
CA GLY A 164 6.09 -25.05 -12.11
C GLY A 164 4.56 -24.91 -12.12
N PRO A 165 3.80 -25.93 -12.57
CA PRO A 165 2.37 -25.80 -12.71
C PRO A 165 1.79 -25.32 -11.37
N PHE A 166 1.30 -24.07 -11.33
CA PHE A 166 0.48 -23.58 -10.24
C PHE A 166 -0.81 -24.42 -10.32
N VAL A 167 -0.85 -25.48 -9.53
CA VAL A 167 -2.07 -26.27 -9.37
C VAL A 167 -2.83 -25.62 -8.23
N PRO A 168 -3.87 -24.82 -8.51
CA PRO A 168 -4.70 -24.26 -7.46
C PRO A 168 -5.34 -25.45 -6.72
N ALA A 169 -5.35 -25.34 -5.38
CA ALA A 169 -6.09 -26.28 -4.56
C ALA A 169 -7.58 -26.32 -4.98
N SER A 170 -8.25 -27.43 -4.74
CA SER A 170 -9.71 -27.46 -4.78
C SER A 170 -10.25 -26.40 -3.82
N ILE A 171 -11.37 -25.76 -4.20
CA ILE A 171 -11.97 -24.70 -3.39
C ILE A 171 -12.30 -25.25 -2.00
N ASP A 172 -11.62 -24.76 -0.97
CA ASP A 172 -11.94 -25.02 0.44
C ASP A 172 -12.92 -23.96 0.93
N ALA A 173 -14.19 -24.15 0.65
CA ALA A 173 -15.24 -23.19 1.06
C ALA A 173 -15.37 -23.05 2.59
N PRO A 174 -15.29 -24.10 3.41
CA PRO A 174 -15.26 -23.96 4.87
C PRO A 174 -14.06 -23.18 5.38
N GLY A 175 -12.85 -23.45 4.89
CA GLY A 175 -11.63 -22.74 5.24
C GLY A 175 -11.71 -21.25 4.85
N LEU A 176 -12.22 -20.94 3.66
CA LEU A 176 -12.46 -19.56 3.23
C LEU A 176 -13.47 -18.83 4.11
N ALA A 177 -14.54 -19.49 4.55
CA ALA A 177 -15.53 -18.89 5.42
C ALA A 177 -14.95 -18.54 6.80
N LEU A 178 -14.03 -19.35 7.33
CA LEU A 178 -13.32 -19.04 8.58
C LEU A 178 -12.25 -17.94 8.41
N LEU A 179 -11.61 -17.90 7.26
CA LEU A 179 -10.58 -16.93 6.94
C LEU A 179 -11.15 -15.53 6.65
N ALA A 180 -12.32 -15.47 5.99
CA ALA A 180 -12.92 -14.22 5.52
C ALA A 180 -13.08 -13.14 6.61
N PRO A 181 -13.58 -13.41 7.83
CA PRO A 181 -13.67 -12.39 8.86
C PRO A 181 -12.32 -11.78 9.23
N VAL A 182 -11.27 -12.61 9.33
CA VAL A 182 -9.91 -12.14 9.66
C VAL A 182 -9.36 -11.25 8.56
N MET A 183 -9.54 -11.64 7.29
CA MET A 183 -9.12 -10.85 6.14
C MET A 183 -9.91 -9.54 6.03
N ILE A 184 -11.24 -9.60 6.17
CA ILE A 184 -12.10 -8.42 6.07
C ILE A 184 -11.76 -7.42 7.17
N PHE A 185 -11.78 -7.82 8.44
CA PHE A 185 -11.51 -6.89 9.54
C PHE A 185 -10.04 -6.47 9.60
N GLY A 186 -9.11 -7.39 9.35
CA GLY A 186 -7.68 -7.08 9.33
C GLY A 186 -7.32 -6.05 8.26
N PHE A 187 -7.70 -6.28 7.02
CA PHE A 187 -7.30 -5.41 5.91
C PHE A 187 -8.20 -4.20 5.69
N ALA A 188 -9.48 -4.28 6.01
CA ALA A 188 -10.35 -3.11 5.89
C ALA A 188 -10.10 -2.06 7.00
N LEU A 189 -9.65 -2.47 8.19
CA LEU A 189 -9.45 -1.56 9.32
C LEU A 189 -8.00 -1.10 9.49
N SER A 190 -7.02 -1.90 9.08
CA SER A 190 -5.61 -1.57 9.24
C SER A 190 -5.19 -0.23 8.60
N PRO A 191 -5.74 0.22 7.45
CA PRO A 191 -5.43 1.52 6.89
C PRO A 191 -5.68 2.68 7.85
N TYR A 192 -6.67 2.56 8.73
CA TYR A 192 -7.03 3.61 9.70
C TYR A 192 -6.05 3.72 10.86
N LEU A 193 -5.13 2.78 10.99
CA LEU A 193 -4.04 2.82 11.96
C LEU A 193 -2.71 3.25 11.32
N ASP A 194 -2.64 3.31 9.99
CA ASP A 194 -1.41 3.65 9.28
C ASP A 194 -1.18 5.17 9.23
N LEU A 195 -0.15 5.63 9.94
CA LEU A 195 0.25 7.04 9.97
C LEU A 195 0.64 7.59 8.60
N THR A 196 1.07 6.73 7.67
CA THR A 196 1.41 7.08 6.29
C THR A 196 0.17 7.56 5.54
N PHE A 197 -0.95 6.86 5.73
CA PHE A 197 -2.23 7.22 5.10
C PHE A 197 -2.83 8.48 5.71
N HIS A 198 -2.73 8.64 7.02
CA HIS A 198 -3.11 9.88 7.68
C HIS A 198 -2.28 11.07 7.18
N ARG A 199 -0.98 10.87 6.91
CA ARG A 199 -0.13 11.88 6.28
C ARG A 199 -0.65 12.27 4.88
N ALA A 200 -0.97 11.29 4.05
CA ALA A 200 -1.51 11.55 2.71
C ALA A 200 -2.86 12.28 2.79
N ARG A 201 -3.74 11.86 3.70
CA ARG A 201 -5.05 12.48 3.88
C ARG A 201 -4.96 13.94 4.32
N ARG A 202 -4.04 14.26 5.24
CA ARG A 202 -3.79 15.63 5.69
C ARG A 202 -3.16 16.52 4.60
N ALA A 203 -2.30 15.94 3.76
CA ALA A 203 -1.68 16.66 2.66
C ALA A 203 -2.64 16.99 1.52
N LEU A 204 -3.69 16.16 1.32
CA LEU A 204 -4.72 16.33 0.30
C LEU A 204 -6.11 16.33 0.94
N PRO A 205 -6.60 17.46 1.44
CA PRO A 205 -7.95 17.56 1.97
C PRO A 205 -9.01 17.51 0.85
N GLY A 206 -10.24 17.18 1.24
CA GLY A 206 -11.39 17.21 0.32
C GLY A 206 -11.36 16.14 -0.78
N ASP A 207 -11.87 16.48 -1.94
CA ASP A 207 -12.04 15.55 -3.08
C ASP A 207 -10.72 15.14 -3.73
N ALA A 208 -9.71 15.98 -3.70
CA ALA A 208 -8.38 15.63 -4.19
C ALA A 208 -7.78 14.43 -3.44
N GLY A 209 -7.96 14.39 -2.12
CA GLY A 209 -7.56 13.24 -1.33
C GLY A 209 -8.39 11.99 -1.64
N ASN A 210 -9.72 12.12 -1.80
CA ASN A 210 -10.55 10.99 -2.21
C ASN A 210 -10.04 10.39 -3.53
N SER A 211 -9.79 11.24 -4.53
CA SER A 211 -9.27 10.80 -5.82
C SER A 211 -7.92 10.11 -5.69
N ALA A 212 -7.01 10.63 -4.85
CA ALA A 212 -5.71 10.01 -4.63
C ALA A 212 -5.84 8.61 -4.00
N PHE A 213 -6.72 8.43 -3.01
CA PHE A 213 -6.97 7.14 -2.39
C PHE A 213 -7.62 6.15 -3.35
N ILE A 214 -8.65 6.56 -4.09
CA ILE A 214 -9.32 5.70 -5.07
C ILE A 214 -8.34 5.29 -6.17
N ILE A 215 -7.62 6.23 -6.79
CA ILE A 215 -6.64 5.92 -7.84
C ILE A 215 -5.51 5.04 -7.27
N GLY A 216 -5.00 5.38 -6.08
CA GLY A 216 -3.92 4.64 -5.43
C GLY A 216 -4.27 3.18 -5.21
N PHE A 217 -5.44 2.88 -4.68
CA PHE A 217 -5.80 1.51 -4.26
C PHE A 217 -6.61 0.75 -5.29
N MET A 218 -7.53 1.40 -5.99
CA MET A 218 -8.38 0.71 -6.97
C MET A 218 -7.75 0.58 -8.35
N VAL A 219 -6.70 1.38 -8.64
CA VAL A 219 -6.01 1.33 -9.94
C VAL A 219 -4.55 0.92 -9.75
N LEU A 220 -3.74 1.76 -9.09
CA LEU A 220 -2.29 1.55 -9.05
C LEU A 220 -1.89 0.35 -8.21
N PHE A 221 -2.47 0.19 -7.03
CA PHE A 221 -2.20 -0.95 -6.16
C PHE A 221 -2.77 -2.24 -6.75
N TRP A 222 -3.97 -2.22 -7.29
CA TRP A 222 -4.59 -3.37 -7.94
C TRP A 222 -3.76 -3.92 -9.09
N LEU A 223 -3.10 -3.05 -9.86
CA LEU A 223 -2.19 -3.47 -10.94
C LEU A 223 -0.95 -4.23 -10.42
N ILE A 224 -0.48 -3.90 -9.21
CA ILE A 224 0.64 -4.60 -8.59
C ILE A 224 0.17 -5.92 -7.98
N ASP A 225 -0.92 -5.89 -7.23
CA ASP A 225 -1.45 -7.03 -6.47
C ASP A 225 -1.91 -8.19 -7.37
N ARG A 226 -2.62 -7.86 -8.47
CA ARG A 226 -3.07 -8.87 -9.45
C ARG A 226 -1.95 -9.71 -10.05
N LYS A 227 -0.75 -9.15 -10.17
CA LYS A 227 0.39 -9.84 -10.77
C LYS A 227 1.07 -10.84 -9.84
N SER A 228 0.78 -10.78 -8.54
CA SER A 228 1.27 -11.75 -7.56
C SER A 228 0.64 -13.13 -7.73
N VAL A 229 -0.44 -13.25 -8.50
CA VAL A 229 -1.27 -14.47 -8.62
C VAL A 229 -1.23 -15.06 -10.04
N VAL A 230 -0.61 -14.37 -11.00
CA VAL A 230 -0.38 -14.83 -12.37
C VAL A 230 1.07 -15.24 -12.55
#